data_f3090c94fe393c2bdf08d495498b5239
#
_entry.id   f3090c94fe393c2bdf08d495498b5239
#
_cell.length_a   1.000
_cell.length_b   1.000
_cell.length_c   1.000
_cell.angle_alpha   90.00
_cell.angle_beta   90.00
_cell.angle_gamma   90.00
#
_symmetry.space_group_name_H-M   'P 1'
#
loop_
_entity.id
_entity.type
_entity.pdbx_description
1 polymer ?
#
loop_
_entity_poly.entity_id
_entity_poly.type
_entity_poly.pdbx_seq_one_letter_code
_entity_poly.pdbx_strand_id
1 'polypeptide(L)' 'MSREEEYKQKCRQVKDYYLEEICKHEDAGCLGDAENARKWRRAELEELDRQYREGEPLTGCGIALQ' A
#
# COMPACT_ATOMS: atom_id res chain seq x y z
N MET A 1 -0.96 14.89 15.19
CA MET A 1 -0.12 14.37 14.09
C MET A 1 -0.39 15.16 12.83
N SER A 2 0.66 15.55 12.12
CA SER A 2 0.47 16.32 10.89
C SER A 2 0.01 15.41 9.75
N ARG A 3 -0.59 16.04 8.73
CA ARG A 3 -1.01 15.29 7.55
C ARG A 3 0.17 14.59 6.86
N GLU A 4 1.32 15.27 6.84
CA GLU A 4 2.52 14.69 6.24
C GLU A 4 2.95 13.44 6.98
N GLU A 5 2.95 13.46 8.29
CA GLU A 5 3.31 12.29 9.09
C GLU A 5 2.31 11.16 8.90
N GLU A 6 1.02 11.48 8.87
CA GLU A 6 -0.02 10.49 8.62
C GLU A 6 0.16 9.85 7.25
N TYR A 7 0.43 10.66 6.23
CA TYR A 7 0.69 10.16 4.88
C TYR A 7 1.88 9.20 4.87
N LYS A 8 2.98 9.59 5.51
CA LYS A 8 4.18 8.74 5.58
C LYS A 8 3.90 7.42 6.27
N GLN A 9 3.15 7.45 7.36
CA GLN A 9 2.77 6.24 8.07
C GLN A 9 1.92 5.31 7.21
N LYS A 10 0.93 5.87 6.52
CA LYS A 10 0.06 5.07 5.65
C LYS A 10 0.86 4.43 4.53
N CYS A 11 1.76 5.18 3.90
CA CYS A 11 2.62 4.64 2.86
C CYS A 11 3.49 3.49 3.38
N ARG A 12 4.05 3.65 4.57
CA ARG A 12 4.86 2.61 5.19
C ARG A 12 4.03 1.35 5.45
N GLN A 13 2.81 1.50 5.98
CA GLN A 13 1.92 0.38 6.22
C GLN A 13 1.61 -0.39 4.95
N VAL A 14 1.32 0.33 3.88
CA VAL A 14 1.05 -0.29 2.58
C VAL A 14 2.27 -1.06 2.10
N LYS A 15 3.43 -0.44 2.15
CA LYS A 15 4.67 -1.08 1.69
C LYS A 15 4.99 -2.33 2.50
N ASP A 16 4.87 -2.26 3.81
CA ASP A 16 5.17 -3.39 4.69
C ASP A 16 4.20 -4.55 4.43
N TYR A 17 2.93 -4.25 4.30
CA TYR A 17 1.91 -5.27 4.03
C TYR A 17 2.21 -6.01 2.73
N TYR A 18 2.43 -5.27 1.65
CA TYR A 18 2.66 -5.90 0.35
C TYR A 18 4.03 -6.55 0.23
N LEU A 19 5.02 -6.03 0.94
CA LEU A 19 6.33 -6.68 0.97
C LEU A 19 6.19 -8.10 1.53
N GLU A 20 5.44 -8.25 2.61
CA GLU A 20 5.19 -9.54 3.20
C GLU A 20 4.44 -10.47 2.25
N GLU A 21 3.41 -9.96 1.60
CA GLU A 21 2.65 -10.73 0.62
C GLU A 21 3.51 -11.16 -0.56
N ILE A 22 4.32 -10.25 -1.08
CA ILE A 22 5.21 -10.55 -2.19
C ILE A 22 6.19 -11.66 -1.80
N CYS A 23 6.79 -11.56 -0.62
CA CYS A 23 7.73 -12.58 -0.15
C CYS A 23 7.06 -13.94 -0.02
N LYS A 24 5.85 -13.98 0.52
CA LYS A 24 5.11 -15.24 0.64
C LYS A 24 4.86 -15.89 -0.72
N HIS A 25 4.45 -15.09 -1.70
CA HIS A 25 4.15 -15.61 -3.04
C HIS A 25 5.42 -16.09 -3.73
N GLU A 26 6.51 -15.36 -3.57
CA GLU A 26 7.80 -15.75 -4.15
C GLU A 26 8.30 -17.05 -3.54
N ASP A 27 8.20 -17.19 -2.23
CA ASP A 27 8.60 -18.42 -1.54
C ASP A 27 7.76 -19.61 -1.97
N ALA A 28 6.49 -19.39 -2.25
CA ALA A 28 5.59 -20.44 -2.71
C ALA A 28 5.72 -20.70 -4.21
N GLY A 29 6.52 -19.94 -4.93
CA GLY A 29 6.66 -20.07 -6.37
C GLY A 29 5.52 -19.45 -7.16
N CYS A 30 4.67 -18.66 -6.52
CA CYS A 30 3.53 -18.03 -7.18
C CYS A 30 3.93 -16.66 -7.74
N LEU A 31 4.72 -16.65 -8.79
CA LEU A 31 5.27 -15.42 -9.35
C LEU A 31 4.19 -14.49 -9.91
N GLY A 32 3.13 -15.05 -10.46
CA GLY A 32 2.01 -14.25 -10.96
C GLY A 32 1.32 -13.48 -9.85
N ASP A 33 1.12 -14.13 -8.70
CA ASP A 33 0.52 -13.49 -7.54
C ASP A 33 1.43 -12.43 -6.96
N ALA A 34 2.74 -12.69 -6.94
CA ALA A 34 3.72 -11.70 -6.49
C ALA A 34 3.67 -10.45 -7.37
N GLU A 35 3.57 -10.63 -8.68
CA GLU A 35 3.46 -9.53 -9.61
C GLU A 35 2.17 -8.73 -9.39
N ASN A 36 1.07 -9.42 -9.16
CA ASN A 36 -0.21 -8.78 -8.84
C ASN A 36 -0.10 -7.96 -7.55
N ALA A 37 0.54 -8.50 -6.53
CA ALA A 37 0.75 -7.78 -5.28
C ALA A 37 1.54 -6.48 -5.49
N ARG A 38 2.53 -6.51 -6.37
CA ARG A 38 3.29 -5.30 -6.71
C ARG A 38 2.41 -4.25 -7.39
N LYS A 39 1.53 -4.67 -8.28
CA LYS A 39 0.59 -3.77 -8.94
C LYS A 39 -0.38 -3.15 -7.94
N TRP A 40 -0.92 -3.95 -7.04
CA TRP A 40 -1.83 -3.47 -6.00
C TRP A 40 -1.13 -2.47 -5.08
N ARG A 41 0.11 -2.76 -4.69
CA ARG A 41 0.89 -1.84 -3.87
C ARG A 41 1.03 -0.49 -4.55
N ARG A 42 1.38 -0.50 -5.82
CA ARG A 42 1.55 0.72 -6.58
C ARG A 42 0.24 1.51 -6.66
N ALA A 43 -0.86 0.83 -6.95
CA ALA A 43 -2.17 1.48 -7.05
C ALA A 43 -2.56 2.13 -5.72
N GLU A 44 -2.32 1.46 -4.62
CA GLU A 44 -2.63 2.00 -3.30
C GLU A 44 -1.78 3.22 -2.95
N LEU A 45 -0.51 3.15 -3.27
CA LEU A 45 0.38 4.28 -3.02
C LEU A 45 0.02 5.49 -3.88
N GLU A 46 -0.39 5.27 -5.11
CA GLU A 46 -0.85 6.34 -5.99
C GLU A 46 -2.13 6.97 -5.45
N GLU A 47 -3.05 6.16 -4.95
CA GLU A 47 -4.29 6.67 -4.36
C GLU A 47 -4.01 7.51 -3.12
N LEU A 48 -3.11 7.06 -2.24
CA LEU A 48 -2.72 7.84 -1.07
C LEU A 48 -2.08 9.17 -1.47
N ASP A 49 -1.23 9.14 -2.49
CA ASP A 49 -0.59 10.34 -2.98
C ASP A 49 -1.64 11.35 -3.50
N ARG A 50 -2.62 10.85 -4.24
CA ARG A 50 -3.70 11.68 -4.74
C ARG A 50 -4.50 12.28 -3.59
N GLN A 51 -4.88 11.48 -2.62
CA GLN A 51 -5.62 11.95 -1.44
C GLN A 51 -4.86 13.02 -0.69
N TYR A 52 -3.57 12.80 -0.52
CA TYR A 52 -2.72 13.77 0.17
C TYR A 52 -2.69 15.11 -0.55
N ARG A 53 -2.50 15.08 -1.87
CA ARG A 53 -2.41 16.29 -2.67
C ARG A 53 -3.74 17.03 -2.76
N GLU A 54 -4.86 16.31 -2.81
CA GLU A 54 -6.18 16.92 -2.93
C GLU A 54 -6.80 17.28 -1.60
N GLY A 55 -6.12 17.03 -0.50
CA GLY A 55 -6.63 17.35 0.82
C GLY A 55 -7.73 16.42 1.30
N GLU A 56 -7.89 15.27 0.69
CA GLU A 56 -8.87 14.29 1.10
C GLU A 56 -8.38 13.47 2.29
N PRO A 57 -9.29 12.81 3.02
CA PRO A 57 -8.87 11.92 4.11
C PRO A 57 -7.95 10.81 3.58
N LEU A 58 -6.90 10.53 4.34
CA LEU A 58 -5.95 9.48 3.98
C LEU A 58 -6.48 8.13 4.45
N THR A 59 -7.41 7.58 3.69
CA THR A 59 -8.06 6.34 4.06
C THR A 59 -7.23 5.11 3.76
N GLY A 60 -6.25 5.26 2.93
CA GLY A 60 -5.43 4.17 2.49
C GLY A 60 -6.25 3.12 1.83
N CYS A 61 -6.41 2.43 1.15
CA CYS A 61 -7.39 1.57 0.60
C CYS A 61 -7.72 0.41 1.51
N GLY A 62 -8.35 -0.57 0.98
CA GLY A 62 -8.98 -1.64 1.70
C GLY A 62 -8.18 -2.32 2.80
N ILE A 63 -6.87 -2.20 2.80
CA ILE A 63 -6.02 -2.80 3.83
C ILE A 63 -6.37 -2.26 5.21
N ALA A 64 -6.58 -0.96 5.31
CA ALA A 64 -6.86 -0.33 6.59
C ALA A 64 -8.21 -0.73 7.15
N LEU A 65 -9.06 -1.31 6.33
CA LEU A 65 -10.40 -1.73 6.74
C LEU A 65 -10.47 -3.20 7.10
N GLN A 66 -9.39 -3.89 6.86
CA GLN A 66 -9.29 -5.31 7.15
C GLN A 66 -8.44 -5.54 8.39
#